data_ddbfa783788872ef83cb8527de06d875
#
_entry.id   ddbfa783788872ef83cb8527de06d875
#
_cell.length_a   1.000
_cell.length_b   1.000
_cell.length_c   1.000
_cell.angle_alpha   90.00
_cell.angle_beta   90.00
_cell.angle_gamma   90.00
#
_symmetry.space_group_name_H-M   'P 1'
#
loop_
_entity.id
_entity.type
_entity.pdbx_description
1 polymer ?
#
loop_
_entity_poly.entity_id
_entity_poly.type
_entity_poly.pdbx_seq_one_letter_code
_entity_poly.pdbx_strand_id
1 'polypeptide(L)'
;MPSFGATTLHHALKSAVDQRLLPYNPADHVAPPKVAHKTMTTLNDEQMDIFLSAVKQDPIWYDFFYTELTTGLRLGEICGLMWSDLDERKGTLSIHRTLHKEKGGRLVVGDPKTCAGARTIVLPDSTAELLRVRKKASYSPWIFHNPLQPEAPMNPSTAYHQLKKILQENKLPDIRVHDLRHTFATHALANGVDAKTLSGILGHTKASFTVDTYTHATSDMHRKAAEIVGNFLTDYLGEEMAPWQSTESAATAASI
;
A
#
# COMPACT_ATOMS: atom_id res chain seq x y z
N MET A 1 6.54 17.37 13.28
CA MET A 1 7.65 17.21 14.24
C MET A 1 7.32 17.56 15.70
N PRO A 2 6.44 18.49 16.04
CA PRO A 2 6.17 18.78 17.48
C PRO A 2 5.49 17.64 18.26
N SER A 3 4.70 16.77 17.61
CA SER A 3 4.04 15.64 18.31
C SER A 3 5.01 14.54 18.74
N PHE A 4 6.08 14.29 17.99
CA PHE A 4 7.09 13.29 18.34
C PHE A 4 7.82 13.67 19.63
N GLY A 5 8.19 14.95 19.77
CA GLY A 5 8.82 15.47 20.99
C GLY A 5 7.93 15.34 22.22
N ALA A 6 6.66 15.69 22.11
CA ALA A 6 5.68 15.59 23.20
C ALA A 6 5.47 14.12 23.64
N THR A 7 5.30 13.20 22.70
CA THR A 7 5.14 11.77 22.99
C THR A 7 6.39 11.18 23.64
N THR A 8 7.58 11.52 23.13
CA THR A 8 8.85 11.05 23.69
C THR A 8 9.06 11.55 25.11
N LEU A 9 8.78 12.84 25.37
CA LEU A 9 8.86 13.43 26.70
C LEU A 9 7.87 12.76 27.67
N HIS A 10 6.61 12.57 27.25
CA HIS A 10 5.60 11.88 28.06
C HIS A 10 6.05 10.47 28.44
N HIS A 11 6.59 9.69 27.49
CA HIS A 11 7.10 8.33 27.76
C HIS A 11 8.32 8.34 28.69
N ALA A 12 9.25 9.29 28.51
CA ALA A 12 10.42 9.42 29.40
C ALA A 12 10.00 9.74 30.83
N LEU A 13 9.07 10.68 31.00
CA LEU A 13 8.54 11.04 32.33
C LEU A 13 7.73 9.89 32.92
N LYS A 14 6.96 9.14 32.15
CA LYS A 14 6.28 7.93 32.63
C LYS A 14 7.28 6.88 33.11
N SER A 15 8.36 6.64 32.37
CA SER A 15 9.43 5.75 32.82
C SER A 15 10.06 6.21 34.15
N ALA A 16 10.22 7.52 34.35
CA ALA A 16 10.72 8.06 35.62
C ALA A 16 9.75 7.83 36.79
N VAL A 17 8.43 7.89 36.53
CA VAL A 17 7.41 7.53 37.55
C VAL A 17 7.46 6.03 37.85
N ASP A 18 7.55 5.17 36.85
CA ASP A 18 7.65 3.71 36.99
C ASP A 18 8.91 3.31 37.79
N GLN A 19 10.00 4.06 37.64
CA GLN A 19 11.24 3.93 38.40
C GLN A 19 11.21 4.65 39.79
N ARG A 20 10.07 5.25 40.18
CA ARG A 20 9.90 6.01 41.43
C ARG A 20 10.82 7.24 41.59
N LEU A 21 11.31 7.77 40.45
CA LEU A 21 12.09 9.02 40.44
C LEU A 21 11.18 10.26 40.50
N LEU A 22 9.92 10.11 40.05
CA LEU A 22 8.89 11.13 40.13
C LEU A 22 7.61 10.55 40.78
N PRO A 23 6.86 11.36 41.54
CA PRO A 23 5.61 10.90 42.15
C PRO A 23 4.45 10.79 41.14
N TYR A 24 4.48 11.59 40.07
CA TYR A 24 3.49 11.59 38.97
C TYR A 24 4.12 12.13 37.71
N ASN A 25 3.48 11.87 36.56
CA ASN A 25 3.94 12.38 35.27
C ASN A 25 3.32 13.77 35.01
N PRO A 26 4.10 14.87 35.03
CA PRO A 26 3.58 16.22 34.83
C PRO A 26 3.04 16.45 33.41
N ALA A 27 3.33 15.55 32.43
CA ALA A 27 2.82 15.64 31.06
C ALA A 27 1.47 14.93 30.85
N ASP A 28 0.89 14.26 31.86
CA ASP A 28 -0.38 13.51 31.69
C ASP A 28 -1.57 14.43 31.34
N HIS A 29 -1.53 15.68 31.78
CA HIS A 29 -2.59 16.66 31.52
C HIS A 29 -2.24 17.66 30.39
N VAL A 30 -1.12 17.46 29.72
CA VAL A 30 -0.71 18.31 28.61
C VAL A 30 -1.25 17.77 27.30
N ALA A 31 -2.20 18.46 26.67
CA ALA A 31 -2.68 18.11 25.36
C ALA A 31 -1.55 18.28 24.32
N PRO A 32 -1.15 17.24 23.59
CA PRO A 32 -0.14 17.39 22.55
C PRO A 32 -0.65 18.34 21.45
N PRO A 33 0.24 19.10 20.80
CA PRO A 33 -0.14 19.95 19.68
C PRO A 33 -0.88 19.17 18.62
N LYS A 34 -2.01 19.68 18.14
CA LYS A 34 -2.72 19.09 17.00
C LYS A 34 -1.81 19.12 15.77
N VAL A 35 -1.44 17.96 15.27
CA VAL A 35 -0.70 17.85 14.02
C VAL A 35 -1.72 17.86 12.89
N ALA A 36 -1.61 18.81 11.98
CA ALA A 36 -2.35 18.74 10.72
C ALA A 36 -1.90 17.48 9.98
N HIS A 37 -2.79 16.50 9.83
CA HIS A 37 -2.52 15.33 9.02
C HIS A 37 -2.37 15.80 7.56
N LYS A 38 -1.16 15.66 7.00
CA LYS A 38 -0.99 15.80 5.57
C LYS A 38 -1.85 14.73 4.91
N THR A 39 -2.79 15.15 4.10
CA THR A 39 -3.57 14.26 3.23
C THR A 39 -2.59 13.41 2.40
N MET A 40 -2.79 12.12 2.38
CA MET A 40 -1.99 11.23 1.55
C MET A 40 -2.30 11.52 0.09
N THR A 41 -1.28 11.73 -0.69
CA THR A 41 -1.42 11.97 -2.14
C THR A 41 -1.22 10.62 -2.83
N THR A 42 -2.25 10.12 -3.49
CA THR A 42 -2.19 8.93 -4.34
C THR A 42 -2.17 9.36 -5.80
N LEU A 43 -1.64 8.52 -6.67
CA LEU A 43 -1.76 8.71 -8.11
C LEU A 43 -3.18 8.29 -8.54
N ASN A 44 -3.85 9.13 -9.32
CA ASN A 44 -5.08 8.76 -10.01
C ASN A 44 -4.77 7.91 -11.26
N ASP A 45 -5.81 7.43 -11.96
CA ASP A 45 -5.64 6.52 -13.09
C ASP A 45 -4.78 7.13 -14.20
N GLU A 46 -5.04 8.40 -14.58
CA GLU A 46 -4.27 9.12 -15.60
C GLU A 46 -2.79 9.29 -15.20
N GLN A 47 -2.54 9.67 -13.96
CA GLN A 47 -1.19 9.82 -13.42
C GLN A 47 -0.46 8.48 -13.32
N MET A 48 -1.20 7.40 -13.06
CA MET A 48 -0.67 6.05 -13.05
C MET A 48 -0.22 5.62 -14.45
N ASP A 49 -1.03 5.88 -15.47
CA ASP A 49 -0.68 5.57 -16.86
C ASP A 49 0.57 6.33 -17.31
N ILE A 50 0.67 7.62 -16.96
CA ILE A 50 1.86 8.43 -17.23
C ILE A 50 3.08 7.84 -16.50
N PHE A 51 2.93 7.51 -15.22
CA PHE A 51 4.01 6.95 -14.42
C PHE A 51 4.52 5.62 -14.98
N LEU A 52 3.61 4.68 -15.27
CA LEU A 52 3.95 3.36 -15.83
C LEU A 52 4.58 3.49 -17.22
N SER A 53 4.11 4.41 -18.05
CA SER A 53 4.70 4.70 -19.37
C SER A 53 6.11 5.25 -19.25
N ALA A 54 6.36 6.12 -18.28
CA ALA A 54 7.68 6.69 -18.02
C ALA A 54 8.67 5.64 -17.51
N VAL A 55 8.28 4.79 -16.55
CA VAL A 55 9.17 3.75 -16.01
C VAL A 55 9.46 2.63 -17.01
N LYS A 56 8.58 2.40 -18.00
CA LYS A 56 8.73 1.37 -19.03
C LYS A 56 9.99 1.55 -19.89
N GLN A 57 10.55 2.75 -19.92
CA GLN A 57 11.79 3.05 -20.65
C GLN A 57 13.04 2.43 -20.00
N ASP A 58 12.97 2.07 -18.71
CA ASP A 58 14.06 1.46 -17.96
C ASP A 58 13.59 0.13 -17.34
N PRO A 59 14.05 -1.03 -17.87
CA PRO A 59 13.59 -2.34 -17.41
C PRO A 59 13.82 -2.59 -15.92
N ILE A 60 14.90 -2.04 -15.33
CA ILE A 60 15.20 -2.23 -13.90
C ILE A 60 14.12 -1.54 -13.05
N TRP A 61 13.81 -0.29 -13.37
CA TRP A 61 12.86 0.51 -12.62
C TRP A 61 11.41 0.17 -12.94
N TYR A 62 11.14 -0.29 -14.18
CA TYR A 62 9.83 -0.84 -14.52
C TYR A 62 9.50 -2.04 -13.64
N ASP A 63 10.37 -3.05 -13.60
CA ASP A 63 10.16 -4.24 -12.80
C ASP A 63 10.01 -3.92 -11.31
N PHE A 64 10.82 -2.97 -10.81
CA PHE A 64 10.78 -2.55 -9.42
C PHE A 64 9.46 -1.88 -9.05
N PHE A 65 9.09 -0.81 -9.75
CA PHE A 65 7.88 -0.04 -9.43
C PHE A 65 6.60 -0.79 -9.80
N TYR A 66 6.62 -1.59 -10.87
CA TYR A 66 5.51 -2.46 -11.19
C TYR A 66 5.24 -3.47 -10.08
N THR A 67 6.28 -4.12 -9.56
CA THR A 67 6.15 -5.05 -8.43
C THR A 67 5.63 -4.33 -7.18
N GLU A 68 6.11 -3.11 -6.89
CA GLU A 68 5.64 -2.33 -5.74
C GLU A 68 4.16 -1.96 -5.87
N LEU A 69 3.73 -1.50 -7.04
CA LEU A 69 2.35 -1.09 -7.34
C LEU A 69 1.37 -2.27 -7.37
N THR A 70 1.82 -3.48 -7.65
CA THR A 70 0.96 -4.68 -7.71
C THR A 70 0.95 -5.48 -6.41
N THR A 71 1.87 -5.22 -5.50
CA THR A 71 2.00 -5.95 -4.23
C THR A 71 1.82 -5.09 -2.99
N GLY A 72 1.97 -3.78 -3.12
CA GLY A 72 1.92 -2.84 -2.00
C GLY A 72 3.01 -3.06 -0.95
N LEU A 73 4.15 -3.61 -1.31
CA LEU A 73 5.27 -3.83 -0.40
C LEU A 73 5.83 -2.52 0.15
N ARG A 74 6.43 -2.58 1.34
CA ARG A 74 7.21 -1.44 1.85
C ARG A 74 8.54 -1.36 1.11
N LEU A 75 9.08 -0.14 0.93
CA LEU A 75 10.36 0.06 0.25
C LEU A 75 11.49 -0.85 0.78
N GLY A 76 11.59 -1.01 2.09
CA GLY A 76 12.60 -1.90 2.67
C GLY A 76 12.31 -3.38 2.43
N GLU A 77 11.04 -3.78 2.31
CA GLU A 77 10.64 -5.15 1.99
C GLU A 77 11.00 -5.48 0.54
N ILE A 78 10.61 -4.64 -0.43
CA ILE A 78 10.90 -4.87 -1.85
C ILE A 78 12.41 -4.86 -2.14
N CYS A 79 13.18 -3.96 -1.53
CA CYS A 79 14.65 -3.95 -1.63
C CYS A 79 15.30 -5.19 -1.01
N GLY A 80 14.64 -5.84 -0.04
CA GLY A 80 15.14 -7.00 0.67
C GLY A 80 14.73 -8.35 0.06
N LEU A 81 14.03 -8.36 -1.08
CA LEU A 81 13.57 -9.60 -1.72
C LEU A 81 14.71 -10.39 -2.37
N MET A 82 14.70 -11.70 -2.14
CA MET A 82 15.61 -12.65 -2.77
C MET A 82 14.83 -13.64 -3.65
N TRP A 83 15.50 -14.28 -4.59
CA TRP A 83 14.88 -15.32 -5.43
C TRP A 83 14.41 -16.54 -4.62
N SER A 84 14.99 -16.79 -3.46
CA SER A 84 14.52 -17.81 -2.52
C SER A 84 13.15 -17.53 -1.91
N ASP A 85 12.66 -16.29 -1.98
CA ASP A 85 11.37 -15.88 -1.43
C ASP A 85 10.22 -16.14 -2.42
N LEU A 86 10.55 -16.35 -3.69
CA LEU A 86 9.58 -16.58 -4.77
C LEU A 86 9.33 -18.07 -4.96
N ASP A 87 8.11 -18.52 -4.72
CA ASP A 87 7.62 -19.83 -5.16
C ASP A 87 6.93 -19.70 -6.52
N GLU A 88 7.68 -19.98 -7.59
CA GLU A 88 7.18 -19.85 -8.96
C GLU A 88 6.03 -20.81 -9.30
N ARG A 89 5.93 -21.96 -8.61
CA ARG A 89 4.87 -22.93 -8.86
C ARG A 89 3.54 -22.49 -8.27
N LYS A 90 3.60 -21.88 -7.08
CA LYS A 90 2.42 -21.35 -6.39
C LYS A 90 2.09 -19.90 -6.77
N GLY A 91 2.97 -19.21 -7.46
CA GLY A 91 2.84 -17.78 -7.71
C GLY A 91 2.81 -16.95 -6.42
N THR A 92 3.62 -17.34 -5.42
CA THR A 92 3.62 -16.67 -4.11
C THR A 92 4.97 -16.06 -3.78
N LEU A 93 4.94 -15.00 -2.99
CA LEU A 93 6.12 -14.28 -2.52
C LEU A 93 6.09 -14.19 -0.99
N SER A 94 7.15 -14.67 -0.34
CA SER A 94 7.32 -14.66 1.11
C SER A 94 8.10 -13.42 1.55
N ILE A 95 7.50 -12.60 2.39
CA ILE A 95 8.11 -11.39 2.94
C ILE A 95 8.49 -11.68 4.39
N HIS A 96 9.78 -11.83 4.66
CA HIS A 96 10.30 -12.12 6.00
C HIS A 96 11.56 -11.35 6.34
N ARG A 97 11.94 -10.36 5.52
CA ARG A 97 13.04 -9.44 5.81
C ARG A 97 12.74 -8.04 5.32
N THR A 98 13.43 -7.09 5.89
CA THR A 98 13.40 -5.69 5.46
C THR A 98 14.80 -5.12 5.41
N LEU A 99 15.05 -4.28 4.43
CA LEU A 99 16.29 -3.54 4.30
C LEU A 99 16.12 -2.14 4.85
N HIS A 100 16.99 -1.72 5.73
CA HIS A 100 17.01 -0.36 6.26
C HIS A 100 18.42 0.19 6.34
N LYS A 101 18.52 1.50 6.46
CA LYS A 101 19.80 2.21 6.55
C LYS A 101 20.03 2.63 7.99
N GLU A 102 21.15 2.22 8.56
CA GLU A 102 21.60 2.65 9.88
C GLU A 102 22.27 4.03 9.86
N LYS A 103 22.47 4.59 11.07
CA LYS A 103 23.31 5.78 11.24
C LYS A 103 24.70 5.47 10.70
N GLY A 104 25.19 6.31 9.77
CA GLY A 104 26.46 6.08 9.05
C GLY A 104 26.30 5.50 7.64
N GLY A 105 25.07 5.19 7.22
CA GLY A 105 24.77 4.86 5.82
C GLY A 105 24.86 3.38 5.46
N ARG A 106 25.23 2.52 6.40
CA ARG A 106 25.29 1.07 6.20
C ARG A 106 23.90 0.49 5.98
N LEU A 107 23.76 -0.32 4.96
CA LEU A 107 22.55 -1.12 4.72
C LEU A 107 22.56 -2.35 5.63
N VAL A 108 21.46 -2.57 6.31
CA VAL A 108 21.28 -3.72 7.21
C VAL A 108 20.00 -4.44 6.83
N VAL A 109 20.13 -5.75 6.70
CA VAL A 109 18.99 -6.67 6.55
C VAL A 109 18.51 -7.00 7.96
N GLY A 110 17.25 -6.76 8.23
CA GLY A 110 16.62 -7.08 9.52
C GLY A 110 15.28 -7.78 9.31
N ASP A 111 14.76 -8.30 10.40
CA ASP A 111 13.42 -8.85 10.42
C ASP A 111 12.37 -7.74 10.28
N PRO A 112 11.17 -8.07 9.78
CA PRO A 112 10.06 -7.13 9.80
C PRO A 112 9.79 -6.65 11.23
N LYS A 113 9.51 -5.36 11.40
CA LYS A 113 9.30 -4.73 12.73
C LYS A 113 8.20 -5.37 13.58
N THR A 114 7.34 -6.19 12.98
CA THR A 114 6.21 -6.85 13.66
C THR A 114 6.03 -8.26 13.11
N CYS A 115 5.46 -9.16 13.93
CA CYS A 115 5.11 -10.52 13.47
C CYS A 115 4.17 -10.51 12.25
N ALA A 116 3.28 -9.53 12.14
CA ALA A 116 2.41 -9.34 10.97
C ALA A 116 3.17 -8.89 9.71
N GLY A 117 4.42 -8.45 9.86
CA GLY A 117 5.29 -8.11 8.73
C GLY A 117 5.77 -9.35 7.97
N ALA A 118 5.98 -10.47 8.67
CA ALA A 118 6.29 -11.75 8.05
C ALA A 118 5.00 -12.36 7.49
N ARG A 119 4.92 -12.45 6.17
CA ARG A 119 3.72 -12.91 5.46
C ARG A 119 4.06 -13.48 4.10
N THR A 120 3.16 -14.30 3.55
CA THR A 120 3.21 -14.73 2.16
C THR A 120 2.03 -14.12 1.41
N ILE A 121 2.31 -13.52 0.27
CA ILE A 121 1.29 -12.95 -0.62
C ILE A 121 1.21 -13.76 -1.91
N VAL A 122 0.01 -13.83 -2.48
CA VAL A 122 -0.20 -14.36 -3.83
C VAL A 122 0.05 -13.22 -4.81
N LEU A 123 0.86 -13.48 -5.82
CA LEU A 123 1.18 -12.51 -6.86
C LEU A 123 0.11 -12.53 -7.96
N PRO A 124 -0.25 -11.38 -8.54
CA PRO A 124 -0.92 -11.37 -9.83
C PRO A 124 -0.10 -12.11 -10.89
N ASP A 125 -0.76 -12.78 -11.82
CA ASP A 125 -0.09 -13.56 -12.87
C ASP A 125 0.92 -12.72 -13.67
N SER A 126 0.57 -11.47 -13.95
CA SER A 126 1.44 -10.51 -14.63
C SER A 126 2.74 -10.24 -13.86
N THR A 127 2.65 -10.11 -12.54
CA THR A 127 3.82 -9.89 -11.67
C THR A 127 4.65 -11.18 -11.54
N ALA A 128 3.99 -12.32 -11.41
CA ALA A 128 4.66 -13.61 -11.34
C ALA A 128 5.46 -13.89 -12.64
N GLU A 129 4.88 -13.61 -13.80
CA GLU A 129 5.56 -13.76 -15.10
C GLU A 129 6.72 -12.77 -15.25
N LEU A 130 6.52 -11.50 -14.89
CA LEU A 130 7.58 -10.48 -14.90
C LEU A 130 8.78 -10.94 -14.06
N LEU A 131 8.55 -11.42 -12.85
CA LEU A 131 9.61 -11.91 -11.98
C LEU A 131 10.26 -13.19 -12.53
N ARG A 132 9.50 -14.09 -13.16
CA ARG A 132 10.03 -15.28 -13.81
C ARG A 132 10.97 -14.95 -14.98
N VAL A 133 10.59 -13.99 -15.82
CA VAL A 133 11.45 -13.51 -16.92
C VAL A 133 12.70 -12.86 -16.36
N ARG A 134 12.57 -11.99 -15.38
CA ARG A 134 13.70 -11.32 -14.71
C ARG A 134 14.67 -12.33 -14.08
N LYS A 135 14.19 -13.39 -13.44
CA LYS A 135 15.01 -14.42 -12.81
C LYS A 135 15.93 -15.11 -13.80
N LYS A 136 15.45 -15.41 -15.02
CA LYS A 136 16.26 -16.04 -16.07
C LYS A 136 17.47 -15.19 -16.50
N ALA A 137 17.37 -13.87 -16.36
CA ALA A 137 18.42 -12.94 -16.72
C ALA A 137 19.28 -12.49 -15.52
N SER A 138 18.96 -12.95 -14.30
CA SER A 138 19.61 -12.49 -13.08
C SER A 138 20.73 -13.41 -12.64
N TYR A 139 21.88 -12.82 -12.31
CA TYR A 139 23.02 -13.49 -11.65
C TYR A 139 23.11 -13.16 -10.16
N SER A 140 22.24 -12.29 -9.66
CA SER A 140 22.18 -11.84 -8.28
C SER A 140 21.30 -12.75 -7.44
N PRO A 141 21.58 -12.97 -6.14
CA PRO A 141 20.62 -13.61 -5.24
C PRO A 141 19.38 -12.71 -4.94
N TRP A 142 19.50 -11.40 -5.17
CA TRP A 142 18.45 -10.42 -4.92
C TRP A 142 17.54 -10.27 -6.14
N ILE A 143 16.24 -10.18 -5.93
CA ILE A 143 15.29 -9.89 -7.02
C ILE A 143 15.61 -8.50 -7.60
N PHE A 144 15.82 -7.52 -6.71
CA PHE A 144 16.24 -6.17 -7.08
C PHE A 144 17.61 -5.90 -6.46
N HIS A 145 18.62 -5.93 -7.28
CA HIS A 145 20.02 -5.69 -6.86
C HIS A 145 20.50 -4.29 -7.23
N ASN A 146 21.59 -3.88 -6.62
CA ASN A 146 22.31 -2.67 -7.02
C ASN A 146 22.90 -2.87 -8.43
N PRO A 147 22.60 -2.02 -9.42
CA PRO A 147 23.11 -2.17 -10.78
C PRO A 147 24.65 -2.18 -10.88
N LEU A 148 25.34 -1.50 -9.95
CA LEU A 148 26.80 -1.41 -9.91
C LEU A 148 27.44 -2.53 -9.08
N GLN A 149 26.68 -3.23 -8.25
CA GLN A 149 27.15 -4.28 -7.33
C GLN A 149 26.09 -5.37 -7.23
N PRO A 150 26.04 -6.34 -8.17
CA PRO A 150 24.99 -7.35 -8.22
C PRO A 150 24.85 -8.22 -6.98
N GLU A 151 25.91 -8.39 -6.19
CA GLU A 151 25.87 -9.10 -4.91
C GLU A 151 25.18 -8.29 -3.79
N ALA A 152 25.01 -6.98 -3.97
CA ALA A 152 24.32 -6.13 -3.01
C ALA A 152 22.87 -5.88 -3.41
N PRO A 153 21.95 -5.76 -2.44
CA PRO A 153 20.56 -5.42 -2.72
C PRO A 153 20.43 -3.98 -3.24
N MET A 154 19.27 -3.68 -3.84
CA MET A 154 18.93 -2.31 -4.24
C MET A 154 18.90 -1.40 -3.01
N ASN A 155 19.61 -0.27 -3.11
CA ASN A 155 19.60 0.71 -2.02
C ASN A 155 18.27 1.48 -2.00
N PRO A 156 17.55 1.49 -0.87
CA PRO A 156 16.30 2.24 -0.76
C PRO A 156 16.43 3.73 -1.10
N SER A 157 17.59 4.34 -0.84
CA SER A 157 17.82 5.74 -1.22
C SER A 157 17.90 5.91 -2.74
N THR A 158 18.48 4.93 -3.47
CA THR A 158 18.53 4.97 -4.93
C THR A 158 17.14 4.88 -5.53
N ALA A 159 16.29 3.96 -5.03
CA ALA A 159 14.90 3.86 -5.46
C ALA A 159 14.10 5.14 -5.16
N TYR A 160 14.31 5.76 -3.99
CA TYR A 160 13.71 7.04 -3.66
C TYR A 160 14.11 8.15 -4.65
N HIS A 161 15.40 8.29 -4.95
CA HIS A 161 15.86 9.33 -5.88
C HIS A 161 15.37 9.09 -7.30
N GLN A 162 15.31 7.85 -7.73
CA GLN A 162 14.77 7.50 -9.04
C GLN A 162 13.27 7.82 -9.15
N LEU A 163 12.49 7.49 -8.11
CA LEU A 163 11.08 7.91 -8.08
C LEU A 163 10.95 9.42 -8.23
N LYS A 164 11.72 10.21 -7.44
CA LYS A 164 11.66 11.68 -7.50
C LYS A 164 12.02 12.21 -8.89
N LYS A 165 13.03 11.63 -9.52
CA LYS A 165 13.42 11.97 -10.89
C LYS A 165 12.27 11.73 -11.87
N ILE A 166 11.67 10.53 -11.86
CA ILE A 166 10.55 10.18 -12.74
C ILE A 166 9.36 11.12 -12.54
N LEU A 167 8.98 11.39 -11.29
CA LEU A 167 7.87 12.29 -10.98
C LEU A 167 8.12 13.71 -11.51
N GLN A 168 9.32 14.24 -11.31
CA GLN A 168 9.70 15.58 -11.75
C GLN A 168 9.71 15.71 -13.28
N GLU A 169 10.34 14.75 -13.98
CA GLU A 169 10.46 14.74 -15.44
C GLU A 169 9.10 14.63 -16.13
N ASN A 170 8.14 13.97 -15.51
CA ASN A 170 6.79 13.76 -16.06
C ASN A 170 5.73 14.68 -15.44
N LYS A 171 6.14 15.70 -14.65
CA LYS A 171 5.23 16.66 -14.00
C LYS A 171 4.14 16.02 -13.15
N LEU A 172 4.46 14.87 -12.56
CA LEU A 172 3.58 14.15 -11.65
C LEU A 172 3.64 14.76 -10.23
N PRO A 173 2.61 14.53 -9.40
CA PRO A 173 2.62 14.96 -8.01
C PRO A 173 3.85 14.44 -7.25
N ASP A 174 4.41 15.28 -6.38
CA ASP A 174 5.56 14.92 -5.53
C ASP A 174 5.14 13.98 -4.40
N ILE A 175 5.07 12.68 -4.70
CA ILE A 175 4.74 11.62 -3.76
C ILE A 175 6.00 10.95 -3.22
N ARG A 176 5.85 10.27 -2.09
CA ARG A 176 6.91 9.42 -1.50
C ARG A 176 6.77 7.99 -2.03
N VAL A 177 7.82 7.18 -1.94
CA VAL A 177 7.73 5.75 -2.27
C VAL A 177 6.60 5.06 -1.48
N HIS A 178 6.43 5.41 -0.20
CA HIS A 178 5.34 4.87 0.61
C HIS A 178 3.94 5.24 0.10
N ASP A 179 3.81 6.32 -0.64
CA ASP A 179 2.54 6.75 -1.23
C ASP A 179 2.16 5.90 -2.45
N LEU A 180 3.12 5.20 -3.11
CA LEU A 180 2.83 4.16 -4.10
C LEU A 180 2.09 2.96 -3.48
N ARG A 181 2.49 2.55 -2.27
CA ARG A 181 1.76 1.55 -1.51
C ARG A 181 0.36 2.05 -1.11
N HIS A 182 0.20 3.33 -0.81
CA HIS A 182 -1.12 3.91 -0.57
C HIS A 182 -1.96 3.92 -1.85
N THR A 183 -1.35 4.21 -3.00
CA THR A 183 -2.00 4.10 -4.31
C THR A 183 -2.50 2.67 -4.55
N PHE A 184 -1.66 1.66 -4.39
CA PHE A 184 -2.09 0.25 -4.45
C PHE A 184 -3.29 -0.03 -3.54
N ALA A 185 -3.22 0.37 -2.28
CA ALA A 185 -4.28 0.09 -1.31
C ALA A 185 -5.60 0.78 -1.67
N THR A 186 -5.55 2.04 -2.12
CA THR A 186 -6.73 2.79 -2.55
C THR A 186 -7.39 2.14 -3.78
N HIS A 187 -6.60 1.79 -4.80
CA HIS A 187 -7.10 1.12 -5.99
C HIS A 187 -7.64 -0.28 -5.68
N ALA A 188 -6.99 -1.06 -4.80
CA ALA A 188 -7.47 -2.36 -4.38
C ALA A 188 -8.86 -2.27 -3.71
N LEU A 189 -9.04 -1.35 -2.77
CA LEU A 189 -10.33 -1.12 -2.12
C LEU A 189 -11.38 -0.62 -3.12
N ALA A 190 -11.04 0.32 -3.99
CA ALA A 190 -11.94 0.84 -5.01
C ALA A 190 -12.41 -0.24 -5.99
N ASN A 191 -11.61 -1.30 -6.17
CA ASN A 191 -11.94 -2.46 -7.00
C ASN A 191 -12.49 -3.66 -6.20
N GLY A 192 -12.92 -3.46 -4.96
CA GLY A 192 -13.70 -4.42 -4.20
C GLY A 192 -12.90 -5.41 -3.34
N VAL A 193 -11.58 -5.23 -3.21
CA VAL A 193 -10.82 -6.01 -2.23
C VAL A 193 -11.24 -5.59 -0.82
N ASP A 194 -11.65 -6.54 0.01
CA ASP A 194 -12.06 -6.24 1.38
C ASP A 194 -10.88 -5.78 2.25
N ALA A 195 -11.18 -4.92 3.23
CA ALA A 195 -10.15 -4.27 4.06
C ALA A 195 -9.34 -5.26 4.92
N LYS A 196 -9.92 -6.42 5.29
CA LYS A 196 -9.24 -7.44 6.09
C LYS A 196 -8.21 -8.19 5.23
N THR A 197 -8.59 -8.59 4.02
CA THR A 197 -7.69 -9.20 3.04
C THR A 197 -6.56 -8.24 2.68
N LEU A 198 -6.90 -6.98 2.37
CA LEU A 198 -5.91 -5.95 2.07
C LEU A 198 -4.95 -5.71 3.24
N SER A 199 -5.46 -5.67 4.48
CA SER A 199 -4.63 -5.57 5.69
C SER A 199 -3.62 -6.72 5.80
N GLY A 200 -4.05 -7.94 5.47
CA GLY A 200 -3.17 -9.13 5.40
C GLY A 200 -2.08 -8.97 4.34
N ILE A 201 -2.43 -8.58 3.12
CA ILE A 201 -1.47 -8.33 2.02
C ILE A 201 -0.45 -7.27 2.44
N LEU A 202 -0.91 -6.17 3.01
CA LEU A 202 -0.06 -5.07 3.45
C LEU A 202 0.77 -5.40 4.71
N GLY A 203 0.41 -6.40 5.50
CA GLY A 203 1.06 -6.73 6.77
C GLY A 203 0.84 -5.63 7.80
N HIS A 204 -0.40 -5.16 7.96
CA HIS A 204 -0.81 -4.28 9.04
C HIS A 204 -1.18 -5.11 10.26
N THR A 205 -0.78 -4.66 11.44
CA THR A 205 -1.08 -5.35 12.72
C THR A 205 -2.56 -5.28 13.10
N LYS A 206 -3.28 -4.28 12.58
CA LYS A 206 -4.71 -4.07 12.83
C LYS A 206 -5.41 -3.73 11.52
N ALA A 207 -6.49 -4.42 11.20
CA ALA A 207 -7.33 -4.13 10.04
C ALA A 207 -7.98 -2.72 10.15
N SER A 208 -8.27 -2.24 11.38
CA SER A 208 -8.76 -0.89 11.60
C SER A 208 -7.83 0.19 11.02
N PHE A 209 -6.51 -0.03 11.04
CA PHE A 209 -5.58 0.92 10.43
C PHE A 209 -5.80 1.04 8.92
N THR A 210 -6.09 -0.06 8.24
CA THR A 210 -6.41 -0.06 6.79
C THR A 210 -7.72 0.68 6.55
N VAL A 211 -8.73 0.41 7.37
CA VAL A 211 -10.04 1.08 7.31
C VAL A 211 -9.84 2.58 7.55
N ASP A 212 -9.28 2.99 8.67
CA ASP A 212 -9.10 4.40 9.06
C ASP A 212 -8.24 5.20 8.06
N THR A 213 -7.28 4.53 7.43
CA THR A 213 -6.34 5.16 6.51
C THR A 213 -6.91 5.36 5.11
N TYR A 214 -7.73 4.41 4.63
CA TYR A 214 -8.16 4.35 3.23
C TYR A 214 -9.66 4.54 3.02
N THR A 215 -10.47 4.57 4.08
CA THR A 215 -11.92 4.74 3.97
C THR A 215 -12.40 6.19 3.84
N HIS A 216 -11.76 6.98 3.02
CA HIS A 216 -12.55 7.99 2.35
C HIS A 216 -13.28 7.26 1.22
N ALA A 217 -14.41 6.59 1.59
CA ALA A 217 -15.27 5.92 0.63
C ALA A 217 -15.64 6.91 -0.47
N THR A 218 -15.11 6.70 -1.66
CA THR A 218 -15.47 7.53 -2.80
C THR A 218 -16.92 7.23 -3.18
N SER A 219 -17.62 8.19 -3.76
CA SER A 219 -18.98 8.00 -4.30
C SER A 219 -19.05 6.76 -5.21
N ASP A 220 -17.94 6.43 -5.88
CA ASP A 220 -17.81 5.26 -6.74
C ASP A 220 -17.80 3.94 -5.97
N MET A 221 -17.20 3.90 -4.78
CA MET A 221 -17.25 2.69 -3.92
C MET A 221 -18.69 2.42 -3.44
N HIS A 222 -19.44 3.46 -3.07
CA HIS A 222 -20.85 3.32 -2.69
C HIS A 222 -21.70 2.84 -3.86
N ARG A 223 -21.46 3.37 -5.07
CA ARG A 223 -22.16 2.95 -6.29
C ARG A 223 -21.88 1.48 -6.63
N LYS A 224 -20.60 1.07 -6.65
CA LYS A 224 -20.20 -0.33 -6.86
C LYS A 224 -20.80 -1.26 -5.82
N ALA A 225 -20.82 -0.87 -4.54
CA ALA A 225 -21.45 -1.66 -3.49
C ALA A 225 -22.97 -1.81 -3.74
N ALA A 226 -23.65 -0.75 -4.14
CA ALA A 226 -25.08 -0.79 -4.48
C ALA A 226 -25.35 -1.69 -5.71
N GLU A 227 -24.50 -1.64 -6.73
CA GLU A 227 -24.56 -2.51 -7.91
C GLU A 227 -24.37 -3.99 -7.54
N ILE A 228 -23.36 -4.30 -6.70
CA ILE A 228 -23.13 -5.68 -6.22
C ILE A 228 -24.36 -6.22 -5.47
N VAL A 229 -24.94 -5.43 -4.56
CA VAL A 229 -26.13 -5.82 -3.83
C VAL A 229 -27.33 -5.95 -4.76
N GLY A 230 -27.50 -5.03 -5.71
CA GLY A 230 -28.57 -5.07 -6.71
C GLY A 230 -28.47 -6.33 -7.58
N ASN A 231 -27.30 -6.63 -8.12
CA ASN A 231 -27.07 -7.80 -8.95
C ASN A 231 -27.30 -9.11 -8.17
N PHE A 232 -26.79 -9.20 -6.93
CA PHE A 232 -27.04 -10.36 -6.06
C PHE A 232 -28.54 -10.63 -5.86
N LEU A 233 -29.33 -9.57 -5.63
CA LEU A 233 -30.77 -9.71 -5.46
C LEU A 233 -31.49 -10.10 -6.77
N THR A 234 -31.04 -9.55 -7.90
CA THR A 234 -31.58 -9.88 -9.23
C THR A 234 -31.30 -11.35 -9.60
N ASP A 235 -30.06 -11.82 -9.35
CA ASP A 235 -29.67 -13.22 -9.60
C ASP A 235 -30.47 -14.21 -8.73
N TYR A 236 -30.87 -13.80 -7.51
CA TYR A 236 -31.59 -14.66 -6.57
C TYR A 236 -33.11 -14.66 -6.79
N LEU A 237 -33.68 -13.51 -7.17
CA LEU A 237 -35.10 -13.27 -7.25
C LEU A 237 -35.65 -13.36 -8.68
N GLY A 238 -34.76 -13.44 -9.69
CA GLY A 238 -35.14 -13.40 -11.10
C GLY A 238 -35.59 -12.01 -11.56
N GLU A 239 -35.82 -11.86 -12.87
CA GLU A 239 -36.21 -10.59 -13.48
C GLU A 239 -37.63 -10.12 -13.10
N GLU A 240 -38.42 -10.93 -12.39
CA GLU A 240 -39.79 -10.59 -12.00
C GLU A 240 -39.91 -9.57 -10.88
N MET A 241 -38.83 -9.26 -10.17
CA MET A 241 -38.78 -8.17 -9.18
C MET A 241 -38.17 -6.90 -9.79
N ALA A 242 -38.72 -6.44 -10.90
CA ALA A 242 -38.43 -5.09 -11.38
C ALA A 242 -38.81 -4.07 -10.28
N PRO A 243 -37.98 -3.01 -10.09
CA PRO A 243 -38.28 -1.98 -9.09
C PRO A 243 -39.72 -1.46 -9.31
N TRP A 244 -40.44 -1.29 -8.20
CA TRP A 244 -41.79 -0.74 -8.17
C TRP A 244 -41.86 0.48 -9.10
N GLN A 245 -42.55 0.30 -10.24
CA GLN A 245 -42.87 1.43 -11.11
C GLN A 245 -44.09 2.11 -10.50
N SER A 246 -43.94 3.36 -10.11
CA SER A 246 -45.05 4.17 -9.63
C SER A 246 -46.16 4.15 -10.68
N THR A 247 -47.33 3.71 -10.29
CA THR A 247 -48.56 3.59 -11.12
C THR A 247 -49.16 4.95 -11.52
N GLU A 248 -48.39 6.00 -11.69
CA GLU A 248 -48.88 7.30 -12.17
C GLU A 248 -49.05 7.41 -13.69
N SER A 249 -48.63 6.39 -14.46
CA SER A 249 -48.76 6.42 -15.93
C SER A 249 -50.02 5.72 -16.48
N ALA A 250 -50.81 5.06 -15.65
CA ALA A 250 -51.98 4.29 -16.14
C ALA A 250 -53.34 5.05 -16.09
N ALA A 251 -53.36 6.27 -15.58
CA ALA A 251 -54.63 7.03 -15.41
C ALA A 251 -54.97 7.97 -16.57
N THR A 252 -54.11 8.09 -17.62
CA THR A 252 -54.36 9.03 -18.72
C THR A 252 -54.82 8.37 -20.02
N ALA A 253 -55.02 7.05 -20.05
CA ALA A 253 -55.47 6.34 -21.25
C ALA A 253 -56.93 5.88 -21.23
N ALA A 254 -57.75 6.29 -20.25
CA ALA A 254 -59.15 5.89 -20.14
C ALA A 254 -60.13 7.08 -20.23
N SER A 255 -59.82 8.11 -20.98
CA SER A 255 -60.76 9.22 -21.29
C SER A 255 -60.50 9.75 -22.69
N ILE A 256 -60.91 8.99 -23.71
CA ILE A 256 -61.41 9.48 -25.03
C ILE A 256 -62.45 8.46 -25.53
#